data_fc79b1886c871361719c95ce5f559c9d
#
_entry.id   fc79b1886c871361719c95ce5f559c9d
#
_cell.length_a   1.000
_cell.length_b   1.000
_cell.length_c   1.000
_cell.angle_alpha   90.00
_cell.angle_beta   90.00
_cell.angle_gamma   90.00
#
_symmetry.space_group_name_H-M   'P 1'
#
loop_
_entity.id
_entity.type
_entity.pdbx_description
1 polymer ?
#
loop_
_entity_poly.entity_id
_entity_poly.type
_entity_poly.pdbx_seq_one_letter_code
_entity_poly.pdbx_strand_id
1 'polypeptide(L)'
;MPVKKKNGKWRMCIDFTDLNKSCPKDDFPLPRIDRVVDDAANSQLMSLLDCFSRYHQIWMRKEDEEKTSFITPFGTYCFVRMPEGLKNTGQSFSRMYSVVLEHQLRRNVLAYVDDIVVTSSIRGNHVADLAETFASLRKAGLSLNPSKCIFGVHKGKVLGCLVSTKGIEANPDKVKALWNMEEPKSIRDVQKLTGRIAALNRFIPRSADRSLPFFKVIRNANKFEWGPEQSEALQALKNHLQNMVKMTSPNPKDVLLMYIAATYSAVSAALVLERETEGKKNLPVYFVSEALAGSKLLYSELEKIAYAVVMSA
;
A
#
# COMPACT_ATOMS: atom_id res chain seq x y z
N MET A 1 15.74 -20.57 -9.89
CA MET A 1 16.88 -20.24 -9.00
C MET A 1 16.49 -20.45 -7.55
N PRO A 2 17.27 -21.11 -6.72
CA PRO A 2 17.03 -21.19 -5.29
C PRO A 2 17.42 -19.85 -4.63
N VAL A 3 16.50 -19.27 -3.85
CA VAL A 3 16.72 -18.01 -3.11
C VAL A 3 16.58 -18.28 -1.61
N LYS A 4 17.56 -17.86 -0.83
CA LYS A 4 17.55 -18.02 0.62
C LYS A 4 16.71 -16.91 1.27
N LYS A 5 15.67 -17.29 2.02
CA LYS A 5 14.85 -16.34 2.80
C LYS A 5 15.63 -15.83 4.03
N LYS A 6 15.22 -14.71 4.60
CA LYS A 6 15.82 -14.16 5.82
C LYS A 6 15.80 -15.13 7.01
N ASN A 7 14.85 -16.07 7.03
CA ASN A 7 14.73 -17.12 8.07
C ASN A 7 15.57 -18.37 7.76
N GLY A 8 16.50 -18.32 6.81
CA GLY A 8 17.40 -19.41 6.42
C GLY A 8 16.78 -20.47 5.52
N LYS A 9 15.48 -20.53 5.31
CA LYS A 9 14.81 -21.49 4.43
C LYS A 9 15.03 -21.14 2.96
N TRP A 10 15.15 -22.15 2.11
CA TRP A 10 15.23 -21.99 0.66
C TRP A 10 13.85 -21.80 0.04
N ARG A 11 13.80 -21.00 -1.01
CA ARG A 11 12.62 -20.82 -1.87
C ARG A 11 13.09 -21.01 -3.32
N MET A 12 12.35 -21.79 -4.08
CA MET A 12 12.55 -21.89 -5.52
C MET A 12 11.81 -20.72 -6.19
N CYS A 13 12.54 -19.93 -6.98
CA CYS A 13 11.97 -18.89 -7.82
C CYS A 13 12.20 -19.28 -9.28
N ILE A 14 11.13 -19.25 -10.06
CA ILE A 14 11.17 -19.44 -11.52
C ILE A 14 10.99 -18.06 -12.15
N ASP A 15 11.74 -17.82 -13.20
CA ASP A 15 11.61 -16.57 -13.96
C ASP A 15 10.51 -16.73 -15.02
N PHE A 16 9.45 -15.99 -14.84
CA PHE A 16 8.32 -15.91 -15.76
C PHE A 16 8.32 -14.63 -16.60
N THR A 17 9.47 -13.95 -16.73
CA THR A 17 9.55 -12.65 -17.43
C THR A 17 9.03 -12.73 -18.84
N ASP A 18 9.41 -13.75 -19.62
CA ASP A 18 8.99 -13.89 -21.00
C ASP A 18 7.52 -14.33 -21.12
N LEU A 19 7.08 -15.25 -20.26
CA LEU A 19 5.66 -15.60 -20.15
C LEU A 19 4.80 -14.37 -19.82
N ASN A 20 5.24 -13.55 -18.88
CA ASN A 20 4.53 -12.35 -18.46
C ASN A 20 4.44 -11.28 -19.57
N LYS A 21 5.42 -11.20 -20.49
CA LYS A 21 5.36 -10.31 -21.66
C LYS A 21 4.24 -10.72 -22.60
N SER A 22 4.06 -12.02 -22.82
CA SER A 22 3.03 -12.59 -23.70
C SER A 22 1.66 -12.70 -23.05
N CYS A 23 1.60 -12.63 -21.71
CA CYS A 23 0.35 -12.74 -20.98
C CYS A 23 -0.43 -11.42 -21.04
N PRO A 24 -1.71 -11.41 -21.48
CA PRO A 24 -2.55 -10.21 -21.40
C PRO A 24 -2.72 -9.78 -19.95
N LYS A 25 -2.87 -8.47 -19.72
CA LYS A 25 -3.17 -7.93 -18.41
C LYS A 25 -4.64 -8.22 -18.06
N ASP A 26 -4.87 -8.71 -16.84
CA ASP A 26 -6.23 -8.81 -16.30
C ASP A 26 -6.65 -7.43 -15.75
N ASP A 27 -7.79 -6.94 -16.23
CA ASP A 27 -8.34 -5.63 -15.85
C ASP A 27 -9.20 -5.69 -14.57
N PHE A 28 -9.20 -6.83 -13.85
CA PHE A 28 -9.93 -6.93 -12.58
C PHE A 28 -9.43 -5.87 -11.59
N PRO A 29 -10.33 -5.01 -11.07
CA PRO A 29 -9.94 -3.89 -10.24
C PRO A 29 -9.42 -4.37 -8.87
N LEU A 30 -8.23 -3.90 -8.51
CA LEU A 30 -7.74 -4.05 -7.14
C LEU A 30 -8.33 -2.91 -6.28
N PRO A 31 -8.68 -3.18 -5.01
CA PRO A 31 -9.10 -2.13 -4.08
C PRO A 31 -8.00 -1.07 -3.93
N ARG A 32 -8.38 0.19 -3.72
CA ARG A 32 -7.40 1.23 -3.34
C ARG A 32 -6.88 0.95 -1.93
N ILE A 33 -5.56 0.90 -1.77
CA ILE A 33 -4.88 0.63 -0.48
C ILE A 33 -5.37 1.59 0.61
N ASP A 34 -5.46 2.89 0.27
CA ASP A 34 -5.89 3.92 1.22
C ASP A 34 -7.29 3.64 1.76
N ARG A 35 -8.22 3.23 0.88
CA ARG A 35 -9.59 2.89 1.29
C ARG A 35 -9.62 1.70 2.26
N VAL A 36 -8.83 0.66 1.98
CA VAL A 36 -8.75 -0.51 2.88
C VAL A 36 -8.21 -0.11 4.26
N VAL A 37 -7.21 0.78 4.29
CA VAL A 37 -6.63 1.31 5.53
C VAL A 37 -7.64 2.18 6.29
N ASP A 38 -8.40 3.03 5.59
CA ASP A 38 -9.43 3.90 6.18
C ASP A 38 -10.59 3.08 6.74
N ASP A 39 -11.08 2.07 5.98
CA ASP A 39 -12.14 1.18 6.43
C ASP A 39 -11.71 0.40 7.69
N ALA A 40 -10.45 -0.01 7.78
CA ALA A 40 -9.91 -0.69 8.96
C ALA A 40 -9.84 0.22 10.21
N ALA A 41 -9.60 1.51 10.02
CA ALA A 41 -9.42 2.45 11.13
C ALA A 41 -10.69 2.72 11.96
N ASN A 42 -11.87 2.39 11.43
CA ASN A 42 -13.15 2.55 12.11
C ASN A 42 -13.53 1.35 13.02
N SER A 43 -12.62 0.39 13.20
CA SER A 43 -12.90 -0.87 13.89
C SER A 43 -12.37 -0.87 15.33
N GLN A 44 -13.19 -1.36 16.28
CA GLN A 44 -12.77 -1.54 17.68
C GLN A 44 -11.80 -2.70 17.87
N LEU A 45 -11.99 -3.77 17.09
CA LEU A 45 -11.10 -4.94 17.04
C LEU A 45 -10.83 -5.36 15.61
N MET A 46 -9.64 -5.88 15.40
CA MET A 46 -9.19 -6.43 14.12
C MET A 46 -8.51 -7.78 14.33
N SER A 47 -8.63 -8.66 13.33
CA SER A 47 -7.78 -9.83 13.19
C SER A 47 -7.14 -9.83 11.81
N LEU A 48 -5.82 -10.02 11.78
CA LEU A 48 -5.01 -10.04 10.57
C LEU A 48 -4.75 -11.49 10.21
N LEU A 49 -5.21 -11.92 9.05
CA LEU A 49 -5.12 -13.29 8.59
C LEU A 49 -4.17 -13.39 7.40
N ASP A 50 -3.27 -14.37 7.41
CA ASP A 50 -2.33 -14.67 6.32
C ASP A 50 -2.70 -16.03 5.71
N CYS A 51 -2.91 -16.10 4.40
CA CYS A 51 -3.20 -17.34 3.70
C CYS A 51 -1.97 -18.24 3.61
N PHE A 52 -2.12 -19.50 3.96
CA PHE A 52 -1.06 -20.50 3.86
C PHE A 52 -0.65 -20.70 2.39
N SER A 53 0.64 -20.59 2.10
CA SER A 53 1.18 -20.73 0.73
C SER A 53 0.50 -19.85 -0.33
N ARG A 54 -0.31 -18.90 0.08
CA ARG A 54 -0.91 -17.85 -0.76
C ARG A 54 -1.44 -18.37 -2.10
N TYR A 55 -0.80 -17.95 -3.22
CA TYR A 55 -1.21 -18.28 -4.59
C TYR A 55 -1.28 -19.78 -4.89
N HIS A 56 -0.48 -20.61 -4.22
CA HIS A 56 -0.50 -22.07 -4.40
C HIS A 56 -1.81 -22.74 -3.94
N GLN A 57 -2.75 -22.01 -3.37
CA GLN A 57 -4.07 -22.54 -3.07
C GLN A 57 -5.03 -22.53 -4.28
N ILE A 58 -4.71 -21.77 -5.32
CA ILE A 58 -5.50 -21.68 -6.55
C ILE A 58 -4.99 -22.72 -7.56
N TRP A 59 -5.90 -23.50 -8.13
CA TRP A 59 -5.57 -24.42 -9.20
C TRP A 59 -5.28 -23.69 -10.51
N MET A 60 -4.28 -24.16 -11.24
CA MET A 60 -4.09 -23.77 -12.64
C MET A 60 -5.16 -24.43 -13.51
N ARG A 61 -5.55 -23.74 -14.58
CA ARG A 61 -6.31 -24.36 -15.66
C ARG A 61 -5.40 -25.33 -16.40
N LYS A 62 -5.90 -26.53 -16.76
CA LYS A 62 -5.07 -27.57 -17.40
C LYS A 62 -4.33 -27.08 -18.65
N GLU A 63 -4.99 -26.25 -19.47
CA GLU A 63 -4.41 -25.70 -20.70
C GLU A 63 -3.29 -24.67 -20.42
N ASP A 64 -3.19 -24.17 -19.16
CA ASP A 64 -2.19 -23.20 -18.76
C ASP A 64 -1.03 -23.84 -17.96
N GLU A 65 -1.15 -25.08 -17.49
CA GLU A 65 -0.12 -25.74 -16.70
C GLU A 65 1.22 -25.81 -17.45
N GLU A 66 1.22 -26.26 -18.71
CA GLU A 66 2.41 -26.38 -19.55
C GLU A 66 3.12 -25.03 -19.79
N LYS A 67 2.39 -23.92 -19.78
CA LYS A 67 2.96 -22.57 -19.94
C LYS A 67 3.87 -22.18 -18.77
N THR A 68 3.74 -22.85 -17.64
CA THR A 68 4.57 -22.63 -16.44
C THR A 68 5.74 -23.60 -16.35
N SER A 69 6.07 -24.28 -17.43
CA SER A 69 7.09 -25.33 -17.47
C SER A 69 8.48 -24.79 -17.15
N PHE A 70 9.25 -25.62 -16.47
CA PHE A 70 10.66 -25.38 -16.17
C PHE A 70 11.47 -26.67 -16.24
N ILE A 71 12.71 -26.56 -16.63
CA ILE A 71 13.62 -27.69 -16.82
C ILE A 71 14.45 -27.89 -15.57
N THR A 72 14.64 -29.16 -15.19
CA THR A 72 15.52 -29.60 -14.12
C THR A 72 16.44 -30.70 -14.63
N PRO A 73 17.52 -31.06 -13.91
CA PRO A 73 18.34 -32.19 -14.26
C PRO A 73 17.57 -33.54 -14.33
N PHE A 74 16.39 -33.60 -13.73
CA PHE A 74 15.59 -34.82 -13.64
C PHE A 74 14.39 -34.83 -14.63
N GLY A 75 14.17 -33.76 -15.37
CA GLY A 75 13.09 -33.65 -16.35
C GLY A 75 12.41 -32.27 -16.37
N THR A 76 11.39 -32.16 -17.20
CA THR A 76 10.56 -30.96 -17.31
C THR A 76 9.34 -31.09 -16.39
N TYR A 77 9.07 -30.05 -15.64
CA TYR A 77 7.95 -29.96 -14.71
C TYR A 77 7.13 -28.70 -14.96
N CYS A 78 5.87 -28.71 -14.58
CA CYS A 78 4.99 -27.53 -14.63
C CYS A 78 4.25 -27.36 -13.30
N PHE A 79 3.62 -26.21 -13.12
CA PHE A 79 2.82 -25.95 -11.94
C PHE A 79 1.35 -26.33 -12.15
N VAL A 80 0.82 -27.18 -11.32
CA VAL A 80 -0.62 -27.49 -11.22
C VAL A 80 -1.38 -26.53 -10.31
N ARG A 81 -0.63 -25.74 -9.55
CA ARG A 81 -1.13 -24.65 -8.69
C ARG A 81 -0.48 -23.35 -9.12
N MET A 82 -1.23 -22.23 -8.97
CA MET A 82 -0.75 -20.92 -9.41
C MET A 82 0.57 -20.54 -8.72
N PRO A 83 1.69 -20.42 -9.46
CA PRO A 83 2.98 -20.05 -8.87
C PRO A 83 3.07 -18.56 -8.59
N GLU A 84 4.01 -18.19 -7.74
CA GLU A 84 4.38 -16.80 -7.55
C GLU A 84 5.15 -16.27 -8.77
N GLY A 85 4.93 -14.99 -9.11
CA GLY A 85 5.64 -14.31 -10.20
C GLY A 85 4.89 -14.22 -11.52
N LEU A 86 3.71 -14.82 -11.67
CA LEU A 86 2.85 -14.58 -12.82
C LEU A 86 2.22 -13.18 -12.74
N LYS A 87 2.01 -12.56 -13.92
CA LYS A 87 1.53 -11.17 -14.08
C LYS A 87 0.22 -10.88 -13.35
N ASN A 88 -0.73 -11.82 -13.39
CA ASN A 88 -2.10 -11.61 -12.93
C ASN A 88 -2.44 -12.30 -11.60
N THR A 89 -1.43 -12.74 -10.83
CA THR A 89 -1.65 -13.46 -9.56
C THR A 89 -2.47 -12.64 -8.56
N GLY A 90 -2.20 -11.34 -8.43
CA GLY A 90 -2.93 -10.44 -7.54
C GLY A 90 -4.39 -10.29 -7.91
N GLN A 91 -4.68 -10.11 -9.22
CA GLN A 91 -6.05 -9.98 -9.73
C GLN A 91 -6.84 -11.29 -9.56
N SER A 92 -6.22 -12.43 -9.86
CA SER A 92 -6.85 -13.75 -9.67
C SER A 92 -7.19 -13.99 -8.20
N PHE A 93 -6.31 -13.61 -7.28
CA PHE A 93 -6.53 -13.75 -5.86
C PHE A 93 -7.63 -12.80 -5.34
N SER A 94 -7.64 -11.55 -5.80
CA SER A 94 -8.69 -10.59 -5.47
C SER A 94 -10.06 -11.02 -6.01
N ARG A 95 -10.11 -11.59 -7.21
CA ARG A 95 -11.34 -12.16 -7.79
C ARG A 95 -11.85 -13.34 -6.96
N MET A 96 -10.96 -14.20 -6.49
CA MET A 96 -11.33 -15.29 -5.59
C MET A 96 -12.00 -14.75 -4.32
N TYR A 97 -11.43 -13.73 -3.68
CA TYR A 97 -12.04 -13.14 -2.49
C TYR A 97 -13.39 -12.49 -2.76
N SER A 98 -13.56 -11.85 -3.94
CA SER A 98 -14.85 -11.25 -4.30
C SER A 98 -15.99 -12.27 -4.39
N VAL A 99 -15.66 -13.54 -4.63
CA VAL A 99 -16.62 -14.64 -4.65
C VAL A 99 -16.75 -15.28 -3.27
N VAL A 100 -15.62 -15.65 -2.66
CA VAL A 100 -15.60 -16.40 -1.39
C VAL A 100 -16.14 -15.59 -0.21
N LEU A 101 -15.87 -14.29 -0.21
CA LEU A 101 -16.22 -13.37 0.87
C LEU A 101 -17.27 -12.32 0.44
N GLU A 102 -18.03 -12.58 -0.61
CA GLU A 102 -18.96 -11.63 -1.24
C GLU A 102 -19.84 -10.89 -0.22
N HIS A 103 -20.47 -11.60 0.71
CA HIS A 103 -21.36 -11.03 1.73
C HIS A 103 -20.63 -10.36 2.90
N GLN A 104 -19.34 -10.52 3.00
CA GLN A 104 -18.49 -10.02 4.09
C GLN A 104 -17.61 -8.85 3.71
N LEU A 105 -17.23 -8.77 2.41
CA LEU A 105 -16.38 -7.68 1.93
C LEU A 105 -16.99 -6.32 2.23
N ARG A 106 -16.20 -5.45 2.86
CA ARG A 106 -16.57 -4.10 3.32
C ARG A 106 -17.60 -4.05 4.45
N ARG A 107 -18.14 -5.17 4.89
CA ARG A 107 -18.98 -5.24 6.09
C ARG A 107 -18.14 -5.53 7.33
N ASN A 108 -17.50 -6.67 7.35
CA ASN A 108 -16.63 -7.12 8.44
C ASN A 108 -15.32 -7.76 7.97
N VAL A 109 -15.07 -7.78 6.66
CA VAL A 109 -13.82 -8.27 6.06
C VAL A 109 -13.30 -7.29 5.03
N LEU A 110 -12.03 -6.98 5.13
CA LEU A 110 -11.25 -6.26 4.14
C LEU A 110 -10.21 -7.23 3.57
N ALA A 111 -10.08 -7.26 2.25
CA ALA A 111 -9.12 -8.13 1.59
C ALA A 111 -8.32 -7.33 0.55
N TYR A 112 -7.02 -7.54 0.56
CA TYR A 112 -6.11 -6.96 -0.43
C TYR A 112 -5.00 -7.95 -0.77
N VAL A 113 -5.07 -8.50 -1.97
CA VAL A 113 -4.13 -9.50 -2.50
C VAL A 113 -3.95 -10.67 -1.49
N ASP A 114 -2.92 -10.64 -0.66
CA ASP A 114 -2.57 -11.70 0.30
C ASP A 114 -3.11 -11.47 1.72
N ASP A 115 -3.47 -10.24 2.04
CA ASP A 115 -3.85 -9.82 3.39
C ASP A 115 -5.38 -9.83 3.54
N ILE A 116 -5.89 -10.53 4.56
CA ILE A 116 -7.28 -10.49 4.98
C ILE A 116 -7.32 -9.83 6.36
N VAL A 117 -8.18 -8.85 6.53
CA VAL A 117 -8.41 -8.19 7.80
C VAL A 117 -9.88 -8.36 8.19
N VAL A 118 -10.15 -9.11 9.24
CA VAL A 118 -11.48 -9.16 9.84
C VAL A 118 -11.60 -7.98 10.79
N THR A 119 -12.61 -7.17 10.59
CA THR A 119 -12.84 -5.91 11.31
C THR A 119 -14.18 -5.96 12.02
N SER A 120 -14.25 -5.44 13.25
CA SER A 120 -15.49 -5.37 14.00
C SER A 120 -15.66 -3.99 14.62
N SER A 121 -16.73 -3.31 14.24
CA SER A 121 -17.09 -1.98 14.80
C SER A 121 -17.57 -2.09 16.26
N ILE A 122 -18.07 -3.26 16.65
CA ILE A 122 -18.49 -3.59 18.02
C ILE A 122 -17.65 -4.75 18.50
N ARG A 123 -16.91 -4.54 19.60
CA ARG A 123 -16.00 -5.56 20.16
C ARG A 123 -16.67 -6.92 20.42
N GLY A 124 -17.91 -6.91 20.91
CA GLY A 124 -18.64 -8.13 21.23
C GLY A 124 -18.94 -9.04 20.03
N ASN A 125 -18.97 -8.48 18.81
CA ASN A 125 -19.29 -9.23 17.59
C ASN A 125 -18.06 -9.91 16.97
N HIS A 126 -16.84 -9.62 17.45
CA HIS A 126 -15.60 -10.04 16.77
C HIS A 126 -15.47 -11.57 16.62
N VAL A 127 -15.91 -12.33 17.61
CA VAL A 127 -15.88 -13.81 17.55
C VAL A 127 -16.85 -14.33 16.50
N ALA A 128 -18.04 -13.74 16.39
CA ALA A 128 -19.02 -14.09 15.36
C ALA A 128 -18.52 -13.74 13.95
N ASP A 129 -17.93 -12.55 13.77
CA ASP A 129 -17.33 -12.10 12.51
C ASP A 129 -16.19 -13.04 12.07
N LEU A 130 -15.35 -13.49 13.00
CA LEU A 130 -14.30 -14.49 12.73
C LEU A 130 -14.88 -15.85 12.36
N ALA A 131 -15.91 -16.31 13.09
CA ALA A 131 -16.55 -17.60 12.81
C ALA A 131 -17.16 -17.63 11.41
N GLU A 132 -17.84 -16.56 11.01
CA GLU A 132 -18.41 -16.39 9.67
C GLU A 132 -17.30 -16.43 8.61
N THR A 133 -16.22 -15.68 8.83
CA THR A 133 -15.06 -15.63 7.91
C THR A 133 -14.42 -17.01 7.76
N PHE A 134 -14.19 -17.72 8.86
CA PHE A 134 -13.63 -19.07 8.81
C PHE A 134 -14.56 -20.06 8.12
N ALA A 135 -15.87 -19.94 8.28
CA ALA A 135 -16.84 -20.78 7.57
C ALA A 135 -16.76 -20.55 6.05
N SER A 136 -16.69 -19.30 5.61
CA SER A 136 -16.55 -18.94 4.19
C SER A 136 -15.25 -19.49 3.60
N LEU A 137 -14.11 -19.28 4.29
CA LEU A 137 -12.80 -19.77 3.84
C LEU A 137 -12.75 -21.30 3.80
N ARG A 138 -13.32 -22.00 4.80
CA ARG A 138 -13.40 -23.47 4.85
C ARG A 138 -14.24 -24.02 3.72
N LYS A 139 -15.39 -23.40 3.42
CA LYS A 139 -16.24 -23.78 2.29
C LYS A 139 -15.51 -23.70 0.96
N ALA A 140 -14.63 -22.73 0.81
CA ALA A 140 -13.78 -22.55 -0.38
C ALA A 140 -12.49 -23.40 -0.38
N GLY A 141 -12.24 -24.20 0.66
CA GLY A 141 -11.03 -25.02 0.79
C GLY A 141 -9.76 -24.20 1.05
N LEU A 142 -9.89 -22.95 1.52
CA LEU A 142 -8.77 -22.07 1.79
C LEU A 142 -8.21 -22.30 3.20
N SER A 143 -6.89 -22.38 3.30
CA SER A 143 -6.16 -22.60 4.54
C SER A 143 -5.42 -21.33 4.98
N LEU A 144 -5.43 -21.06 6.27
CA LEU A 144 -4.70 -19.98 6.90
C LEU A 144 -3.38 -20.47 7.50
N ASN A 145 -2.44 -19.56 7.71
CA ASN A 145 -1.19 -19.81 8.41
C ASN A 145 -1.28 -19.29 9.86
N PRO A 146 -1.58 -20.13 10.87
CA PRO A 146 -1.80 -19.66 12.22
C PRO A 146 -0.61 -18.91 12.84
N SER A 147 0.62 -19.27 12.45
CA SER A 147 1.84 -18.65 12.98
C SER A 147 2.03 -17.21 12.53
N LYS A 148 1.30 -16.75 11.51
CA LYS A 148 1.34 -15.40 10.99
C LYS A 148 0.03 -14.63 11.19
N CYS A 149 -1.02 -15.31 11.62
CA CYS A 149 -2.27 -14.66 11.96
C CYS A 149 -2.17 -13.96 13.33
N ILE A 150 -2.81 -12.81 13.43
CA ILE A 150 -2.89 -12.02 14.67
C ILE A 150 -4.38 -11.80 14.96
N PHE A 151 -4.84 -12.16 16.15
CA PHE A 151 -6.25 -12.14 16.50
C PHE A 151 -6.58 -11.12 17.58
N GLY A 152 -7.73 -10.44 17.42
CA GLY A 152 -8.35 -9.62 18.45
C GLY A 152 -7.54 -8.44 18.93
N VAL A 153 -6.86 -7.72 18.01
CA VAL A 153 -6.01 -6.58 18.36
C VAL A 153 -6.73 -5.25 18.15
N HIS A 154 -6.44 -4.27 19.02
CA HIS A 154 -6.90 -2.88 18.90
C HIS A 154 -6.03 -2.03 17.96
N LYS A 155 -4.82 -2.50 17.67
CA LYS A 155 -3.85 -1.85 16.80
C LYS A 155 -3.14 -2.90 15.98
N GLY A 156 -3.16 -2.74 14.65
CA GLY A 156 -2.58 -3.70 13.72
C GLY A 156 -1.86 -3.03 12.55
N LYS A 157 -0.94 -3.77 11.93
CA LYS A 157 -0.24 -3.34 10.73
C LYS A 157 -1.05 -3.78 9.50
N VAL A 158 -1.76 -2.84 8.89
CA VAL A 158 -2.59 -3.05 7.70
C VAL A 158 -1.94 -2.36 6.51
N LEU A 159 -1.58 -3.12 5.45
CA LEU A 159 -1.01 -2.63 4.19
C LEU A 159 0.12 -1.59 4.37
N GLY A 160 0.93 -1.78 5.39
CA GLY A 160 2.08 -0.92 5.64
C GLY A 160 1.80 0.36 6.41
N CYS A 161 0.60 0.53 6.96
CA CYS A 161 0.22 1.54 7.95
C CYS A 161 -0.06 0.88 9.31
N LEU A 162 0.05 1.63 10.38
CA LEU A 162 -0.37 1.21 11.71
C LEU A 162 -1.77 1.78 11.97
N VAL A 163 -2.75 0.89 12.06
CA VAL A 163 -4.17 1.25 12.18
C VAL A 163 -4.68 0.94 13.58
N SER A 164 -5.46 1.84 14.16
CA SER A 164 -6.11 1.69 15.46
C SER A 164 -7.37 2.55 15.54
N THR A 165 -8.21 2.34 16.55
CA THR A 165 -9.37 3.21 16.86
C THR A 165 -8.99 4.70 17.06
N LYS A 166 -7.71 4.97 17.36
CA LYS A 166 -7.19 6.33 17.53
C LYS A 166 -6.72 6.96 16.21
N GLY A 167 -6.88 6.26 15.08
CA GLY A 167 -6.50 6.70 13.74
C GLY A 167 -5.38 5.89 13.11
N ILE A 168 -4.79 6.45 12.05
CA ILE A 168 -3.80 5.84 11.19
C ILE A 168 -2.45 6.49 11.40
N GLU A 169 -1.42 5.68 11.62
CA GLU A 169 -0.04 6.13 11.83
C GLU A 169 0.88 5.53 10.76
N ALA A 170 1.94 6.25 10.41
CA ALA A 170 2.98 5.70 9.56
C ALA A 170 3.66 4.50 10.22
N ASN A 171 4.02 3.49 9.43
CA ASN A 171 4.77 2.35 9.94
C ASN A 171 6.14 2.80 10.46
N PRO A 172 6.47 2.56 11.74
CA PRO A 172 7.75 2.94 12.33
C PRO A 172 8.96 2.40 11.58
N ASP A 173 8.86 1.19 11.00
CA ASP A 173 9.96 0.59 10.23
C ASP A 173 10.24 1.39 8.95
N LYS A 174 9.17 1.89 8.27
CA LYS A 174 9.31 2.74 7.09
C LYS A 174 9.92 4.10 7.44
N VAL A 175 9.48 4.67 8.56
CA VAL A 175 10.01 5.95 9.07
C VAL A 175 11.49 5.81 9.43
N LYS A 176 11.85 4.77 10.20
CA LYS A 176 13.25 4.47 10.55
C LYS A 176 14.11 4.23 9.31
N ALA A 177 13.60 3.51 8.32
CA ALA A 177 14.33 3.23 7.10
C ALA A 177 14.66 4.51 6.30
N LEU A 178 13.78 5.51 6.32
CA LEU A 178 14.02 6.81 5.69
C LEU A 178 14.93 7.68 6.58
N TRP A 179 14.72 7.69 7.88
CA TRP A 179 15.51 8.44 8.85
C TRP A 179 16.99 8.05 8.83
N ASN A 180 17.27 6.74 8.83
CA ASN A 180 18.62 6.18 8.84
C ASN A 180 19.28 6.17 7.45
N MET A 181 18.64 6.74 6.44
CA MET A 181 19.22 6.79 5.11
C MET A 181 20.33 7.85 5.07
N GLU A 182 21.52 7.43 4.64
CA GLU A 182 22.62 8.35 4.32
C GLU A 182 22.29 9.16 3.07
N GLU A 183 23.07 10.18 2.81
CA GLU A 183 22.98 10.94 1.55
C GLU A 183 23.21 10.00 0.37
N PRO A 184 22.33 10.05 -0.66
CA PRO A 184 22.49 9.27 -1.86
C PRO A 184 23.82 9.53 -2.58
N LYS A 185 24.47 8.45 -3.00
CA LYS A 185 25.74 8.49 -3.75
C LYS A 185 25.56 8.06 -5.22
N SER A 186 24.34 7.70 -5.60
CA SER A 186 24.01 7.25 -6.95
C SER A 186 22.56 7.57 -7.30
N ILE A 187 22.21 7.59 -8.58
CA ILE A 187 20.82 7.74 -9.06
C ILE A 187 19.94 6.63 -8.46
N ARG A 188 20.46 5.40 -8.34
CA ARG A 188 19.75 4.28 -7.74
C ARG A 188 19.40 4.54 -6.26
N ASP A 189 20.26 5.24 -5.54
CA ASP A 189 19.98 5.58 -4.14
C ASP A 189 18.91 6.69 -4.05
N VAL A 190 18.92 7.66 -4.99
CA VAL A 190 17.85 8.66 -5.10
C VAL A 190 16.52 8.01 -5.45
N GLN A 191 16.50 7.02 -6.34
CA GLN A 191 15.29 6.24 -6.62
C GLN A 191 14.79 5.46 -5.39
N LYS A 192 15.69 4.91 -4.57
CA LYS A 192 15.31 4.28 -3.28
C LYS A 192 14.75 5.32 -2.31
N LEU A 193 15.35 6.51 -2.24
CA LEU A 193 14.88 7.61 -1.41
C LEU A 193 13.45 8.02 -1.80
N THR A 194 13.23 8.32 -3.08
CA THR A 194 11.90 8.71 -3.59
C THR A 194 10.86 7.62 -3.42
N GLY A 195 11.23 6.34 -3.60
CA GLY A 195 10.34 5.20 -3.30
C GLY A 195 9.96 5.10 -1.82
N ARG A 196 10.89 5.39 -0.89
CA ARG A 196 10.59 5.44 0.55
C ARG A 196 9.68 6.62 0.91
N ILE A 197 9.88 7.79 0.29
CA ILE A 197 9.01 8.95 0.47
C ILE A 197 7.60 8.64 -0.04
N ALA A 198 7.47 8.04 -1.23
CA ALA A 198 6.18 7.65 -1.80
C ALA A 198 5.41 6.71 -0.89
N ALA A 199 6.09 5.78 -0.20
CA ALA A 199 5.47 4.88 0.77
C ALA A 199 4.97 5.56 2.06
N LEU A 200 5.32 6.83 2.29
CA LEU A 200 4.89 7.69 3.40
C LEU A 200 4.08 8.91 2.94
N ASN A 201 3.78 9.00 1.65
CA ASN A 201 3.22 10.19 1.00
C ASN A 201 1.97 10.72 1.73
N ARG A 202 1.07 9.83 2.15
CA ARG A 202 -0.15 10.14 2.89
C ARG A 202 0.12 10.96 4.17
N PHE A 203 1.29 10.80 4.80
CA PHE A 203 1.65 11.43 6.07
C PHE A 203 2.52 12.68 5.93
N ILE A 204 2.93 13.01 4.71
CA ILE A 204 3.84 14.12 4.43
C ILE A 204 3.09 15.20 3.66
N PRO A 205 2.74 16.33 4.30
CA PRO A 205 2.11 17.44 3.60
C PRO A 205 3.06 17.99 2.53
N ARG A 206 2.52 18.29 1.34
CA ARG A 206 3.28 18.82 0.19
C ARG A 206 4.48 17.94 -0.17
N SER A 207 4.32 16.62 -0.10
CA SER A 207 5.43 15.68 -0.34
C SER A 207 6.05 15.83 -1.73
N ALA A 208 5.27 16.18 -2.75
CA ALA A 208 5.77 16.43 -4.10
C ALA A 208 6.73 17.63 -4.14
N ASP A 209 6.34 18.77 -3.55
CA ASP A 209 7.22 19.95 -3.47
C ASP A 209 8.52 19.63 -2.73
N ARG A 210 8.42 18.95 -1.60
CA ARG A 210 9.58 18.52 -0.78
C ARG A 210 10.51 17.57 -1.52
N SER A 211 9.99 16.84 -2.51
CA SER A 211 10.74 15.84 -3.29
C SER A 211 11.27 16.39 -4.62
N LEU A 212 10.93 17.61 -5.01
CA LEU A 212 11.38 18.22 -6.26
C LEU A 212 12.90 18.20 -6.44
N PRO A 213 13.74 18.53 -5.40
CA PRO A 213 15.19 18.47 -5.52
C PRO A 213 15.69 17.07 -5.91
N PHE A 214 15.05 16.02 -5.41
CA PHE A 214 15.41 14.63 -5.72
C PHE A 214 14.97 14.22 -7.12
N PHE A 215 13.80 14.69 -7.58
CA PHE A 215 13.34 14.45 -8.95
C PHE A 215 14.21 15.14 -9.99
N LYS A 216 14.79 16.32 -9.68
CA LYS A 216 15.77 16.97 -10.56
C LYS A 216 16.98 16.06 -10.81
N VAL A 217 17.52 15.42 -9.76
CA VAL A 217 18.65 14.48 -9.89
C VAL A 217 18.29 13.28 -10.76
N ILE A 218 17.09 12.69 -10.59
CA ILE A 218 16.64 11.54 -11.39
C ILE A 218 16.44 11.90 -12.86
N ARG A 219 15.91 13.11 -13.15
CA ARG A 219 15.70 13.57 -14.53
C ARG A 219 17.02 13.80 -15.28
N ASN A 220 18.06 14.22 -14.57
CA ASN A 220 19.41 14.40 -15.14
C ASN A 220 20.22 13.09 -15.10
N ALA A 221 19.65 12.01 -15.68
CA ALA A 221 20.17 10.65 -15.55
C ALA A 221 21.60 10.44 -16.08
N ASN A 222 22.11 11.36 -16.93
CA ASN A 222 23.45 11.24 -17.52
C ASN A 222 24.58 11.64 -16.54
N LYS A 223 24.27 12.41 -15.50
CA LYS A 223 25.25 12.87 -14.52
C LYS A 223 24.61 12.93 -13.13
N PHE A 224 25.13 12.13 -12.22
CA PHE A 224 24.71 12.19 -10.83
C PHE A 224 25.33 13.45 -10.18
N GLU A 225 24.47 14.35 -9.71
CA GLU A 225 24.87 15.54 -8.96
C GLU A 225 24.02 15.64 -7.70
N TRP A 226 24.69 15.61 -6.54
CA TRP A 226 24.08 15.83 -5.25
C TRP A 226 24.74 17.05 -4.60
N GLY A 227 23.98 18.09 -4.37
CA GLY A 227 24.47 19.37 -3.87
C GLY A 227 23.75 19.82 -2.58
N PRO A 228 24.01 21.03 -2.13
CA PRO A 228 23.41 21.60 -0.91
C PRO A 228 21.89 21.60 -0.92
N GLU A 229 21.25 21.93 -2.08
CA GLU A 229 19.78 21.91 -2.23
C GLU A 229 19.19 20.55 -1.86
N GLN A 230 19.80 19.44 -2.28
CA GLN A 230 19.37 18.10 -2.01
C GLN A 230 19.60 17.70 -0.55
N SER A 231 20.76 18.07 -0.01
CA SER A 231 21.11 17.78 1.40
C SER A 231 20.16 18.48 2.37
N GLU A 232 19.88 19.77 2.12
CA GLU A 232 18.93 20.56 2.91
C GLU A 232 17.51 19.98 2.82
N ALA A 233 17.06 19.61 1.61
CA ALA A 233 15.74 18.99 1.41
C ALA A 233 15.63 17.66 2.15
N LEU A 234 16.68 16.83 2.14
CA LEU A 234 16.72 15.57 2.87
C LEU A 234 16.65 15.80 4.38
N GLN A 235 17.41 16.78 4.89
CA GLN A 235 17.40 17.10 6.32
C GLN A 235 16.06 17.68 6.76
N ALA A 236 15.46 18.56 5.97
CA ALA A 236 14.13 19.12 6.23
C ALA A 236 13.06 18.01 6.26
N LEU A 237 13.17 17.04 5.35
CA LEU A 237 12.29 15.86 5.35
C LEU A 237 12.49 15.01 6.61
N LYS A 238 13.73 14.72 7.01
CA LYS A 238 14.04 13.97 8.24
C LYS A 238 13.48 14.68 9.47
N ASN A 239 13.65 15.99 9.58
CA ASN A 239 13.10 16.78 10.70
C ASN A 239 11.56 16.69 10.75
N HIS A 240 10.89 16.69 9.59
CA HIS A 240 9.44 16.52 9.53
C HIS A 240 9.01 15.13 10.03
N LEU A 241 9.79 14.08 9.73
CA LEU A 241 9.47 12.71 10.16
C LEU A 241 9.49 12.52 11.69
N GLN A 242 10.24 13.34 12.45
CA GLN A 242 10.24 13.31 13.91
C GLN A 242 8.90 13.74 14.51
N ASN A 243 8.21 14.66 13.82
CA ASN A 243 6.96 15.28 14.28
C ASN A 243 5.76 14.86 13.41
N MET A 244 5.79 13.63 12.87
CA MET A 244 4.69 13.16 12.03
C MET A 244 3.38 13.12 12.78
N VAL A 245 2.40 13.75 12.19
CA VAL A 245 1.06 13.83 12.74
C VAL A 245 0.32 12.51 12.44
N LYS A 246 -0.44 12.05 13.42
CA LYS A 246 -1.36 10.94 13.29
C LYS A 246 -2.57 11.38 12.48
N MET A 247 -2.97 10.56 11.50
CA MET A 247 -4.18 10.79 10.72
C MET A 247 -5.41 10.35 11.50
N THR A 248 -6.43 11.19 11.51
CA THR A 248 -7.71 10.90 12.17
C THR A 248 -8.67 10.31 11.15
N SER A 249 -9.48 9.33 11.57
CA SER A 249 -10.62 8.87 10.76
C SER A 249 -11.85 9.72 11.07
N PRO A 250 -12.53 10.24 10.05
CA PRO A 250 -13.78 10.98 10.23
C PRO A 250 -14.93 10.04 10.61
N ASN A 251 -15.89 10.55 11.39
CA ASN A 251 -17.15 9.88 11.65
C ASN A 251 -18.22 10.39 10.68
N PRO A 252 -19.33 9.66 10.49
CA PRO A 252 -20.49 10.21 9.79
C PRO A 252 -20.93 11.54 10.42
N LYS A 253 -21.19 12.55 9.58
CA LYS A 253 -21.59 13.94 9.93
C LYS A 253 -20.43 14.86 10.39
N ASP A 254 -19.19 14.41 10.49
CA ASP A 254 -18.07 15.31 10.71
C ASP A 254 -17.90 16.28 9.54
N VAL A 255 -17.53 17.52 9.82
CA VAL A 255 -17.21 18.53 8.80
C VAL A 255 -15.76 18.38 8.39
N LEU A 256 -15.55 18.19 7.10
CA LEU A 256 -14.21 18.07 6.50
C LEU A 256 -13.87 19.34 5.72
N LEU A 257 -12.72 19.90 6.00
CA LEU A 257 -12.16 21.04 5.28
C LEU A 257 -11.08 20.55 4.33
N MET A 258 -11.13 20.97 3.08
CA MET A 258 -10.11 20.69 2.08
C MET A 258 -9.29 21.93 1.80
N TYR A 259 -8.00 21.89 2.17
CA TYR A 259 -7.03 22.92 1.84
C TYR A 259 -6.29 22.53 0.58
N ILE A 260 -6.26 23.41 -0.41
CA ILE A 260 -5.64 23.19 -1.70
C ILE A 260 -4.51 24.19 -1.90
N ALA A 261 -3.40 23.72 -2.45
CA ALA A 261 -2.28 24.56 -2.83
C ALA A 261 -1.71 24.12 -4.19
N ALA A 262 -1.41 25.08 -5.01
CA ALA A 262 -0.70 24.89 -6.28
C ALA A 262 0.59 25.72 -6.27
N THR A 263 1.66 25.13 -6.81
CA THR A 263 2.93 25.79 -7.06
C THR A 263 3.27 25.70 -8.56
N TYR A 264 4.36 26.28 -8.97
CA TYR A 264 4.80 26.16 -10.36
C TYR A 264 4.91 24.70 -10.83
N SER A 265 5.39 23.80 -9.96
CA SER A 265 5.76 22.43 -10.31
C SER A 265 5.03 21.32 -9.54
N ALA A 266 4.12 21.66 -8.64
CA ALA A 266 3.39 20.69 -7.86
C ALA A 266 2.01 21.20 -7.44
N VAL A 267 1.10 20.25 -7.22
CA VAL A 267 -0.19 20.50 -6.58
C VAL A 267 -0.29 19.65 -5.33
N SER A 268 -1.05 20.14 -4.35
CA SER A 268 -1.26 19.41 -3.10
C SER A 268 -2.60 19.75 -2.50
N ALA A 269 -3.17 18.79 -1.76
CA ALA A 269 -4.33 19.01 -0.94
C ALA A 269 -4.15 18.36 0.44
N ALA A 270 -4.80 18.95 1.44
CA ALA A 270 -4.90 18.45 2.79
C ALA A 270 -6.37 18.36 3.19
N LEU A 271 -6.83 17.16 3.51
CA LEU A 271 -8.14 16.95 4.09
C LEU A 271 -8.01 16.97 5.60
N VAL A 272 -8.79 17.82 6.25
CA VAL A 272 -8.67 18.10 7.68
C VAL A 272 -10.06 18.04 8.30
N LEU A 273 -10.13 17.43 9.47
CA LEU A 273 -11.34 17.35 10.26
C LEU A 273 -11.41 18.55 11.20
N GLU A 274 -12.48 19.30 11.11
CA GLU A 274 -12.77 20.38 12.05
C GLU A 274 -13.49 19.81 13.28
N ARG A 275 -12.80 19.74 14.40
CA ARG A 275 -13.39 19.39 15.70
C ARG A 275 -12.98 20.41 16.74
N GLU A 276 -13.94 20.99 17.40
CA GLU A 276 -13.76 21.79 18.62
C GLU A 276 -13.57 20.85 19.81
N THR A 277 -12.35 20.36 20.02
CA THR A 277 -11.98 19.63 21.23
C THR A 277 -10.65 20.17 21.75
N GLU A 278 -10.66 20.70 22.98
CA GLU A 278 -9.48 21.09 23.77
C GLU A 278 -8.44 21.95 23.03
N GLY A 279 -8.88 23.00 22.31
CA GLY A 279 -8.00 24.01 21.71
C GLY A 279 -7.26 23.56 20.44
N LYS A 280 -7.46 22.35 19.94
CA LYS A 280 -6.97 21.89 18.63
C LYS A 280 -8.08 21.93 17.58
N LYS A 281 -7.98 22.91 16.69
CA LYS A 281 -9.03 23.18 15.70
C LYS A 281 -9.05 22.23 14.50
N ASN A 282 -7.90 21.65 14.08
CA ASN A 282 -7.81 20.94 12.82
C ASN A 282 -7.00 19.65 12.98
N LEU A 283 -7.64 18.50 12.71
CA LEU A 283 -7.02 17.19 12.76
C LEU A 283 -6.81 16.66 11.32
N PRO A 284 -5.60 16.30 10.90
CA PRO A 284 -5.36 15.82 9.56
C PRO A 284 -6.00 14.44 9.34
N VAL A 285 -6.65 14.29 8.20
CA VAL A 285 -7.28 13.06 7.72
C VAL A 285 -6.43 12.45 6.59
N TYR A 286 -6.03 13.28 5.63
CA TYR A 286 -5.30 12.81 4.46
C TYR A 286 -4.47 13.94 3.84
N PHE A 287 -3.25 13.62 3.39
CA PHE A 287 -2.48 14.49 2.51
C PHE A 287 -2.30 13.84 1.16
N VAL A 288 -2.44 14.62 0.10
CA VAL A 288 -2.13 14.21 -1.26
C VAL A 288 -1.30 15.28 -1.95
N SER A 289 -0.36 14.86 -2.79
CA SER A 289 0.49 15.78 -3.54
C SER A 289 1.02 15.10 -4.79
N GLU A 290 1.06 15.85 -5.89
CA GLU A 290 1.56 15.40 -7.19
C GLU A 290 2.53 16.43 -7.77
N ALA A 291 3.70 15.96 -8.24
CA ALA A 291 4.61 16.78 -9.02
C ALA A 291 4.09 16.88 -10.46
N LEU A 292 3.92 18.09 -10.96
CA LEU A 292 3.46 18.33 -12.32
C LEU A 292 4.54 17.95 -13.33
N ALA A 293 4.12 17.34 -14.44
CA ALA A 293 5.00 16.92 -15.51
C ALA A 293 4.32 17.12 -16.88
N GLY A 294 5.14 17.23 -17.93
CA GLY A 294 4.65 17.40 -19.31
C GLY A 294 3.74 18.63 -19.46
N SER A 295 2.60 18.45 -20.11
CA SER A 295 1.62 19.51 -20.38
C SER A 295 1.05 20.16 -19.10
N LYS A 296 0.98 19.43 -17.98
CA LYS A 296 0.49 19.98 -16.71
C LYS A 296 1.34 21.11 -16.14
N LEU A 297 2.62 21.20 -16.50
CA LEU A 297 3.48 22.32 -16.12
C LEU A 297 3.03 23.64 -16.75
N LEU A 298 2.43 23.55 -17.94
CA LEU A 298 1.98 24.71 -18.72
C LEU A 298 0.60 25.22 -18.31
N TYR A 299 -0.09 24.52 -17.41
CA TYR A 299 -1.36 24.96 -16.88
C TYR A 299 -1.24 26.32 -16.21
N SER A 300 -2.23 27.17 -16.41
CA SER A 300 -2.37 28.42 -15.65
C SER A 300 -2.55 28.12 -14.15
N GLU A 301 -2.39 29.11 -13.31
CA GLU A 301 -2.57 28.93 -11.86
C GLU A 301 -3.97 28.41 -11.51
N LEU A 302 -5.00 28.95 -12.17
CA LEU A 302 -6.38 28.52 -11.97
C LEU A 302 -6.60 27.05 -12.40
N GLU A 303 -6.04 26.64 -13.54
CA GLU A 303 -6.12 25.24 -13.99
C GLU A 303 -5.37 24.28 -13.05
N LYS A 304 -4.24 24.70 -12.48
CA LYS A 304 -3.53 23.91 -11.46
C LYS A 304 -4.35 23.74 -10.19
N ILE A 305 -5.04 24.81 -9.75
CA ILE A 305 -5.94 24.73 -8.59
C ILE A 305 -7.12 23.81 -8.90
N ALA A 306 -7.76 23.97 -10.08
CA ALA A 306 -8.84 23.08 -10.50
C ALA A 306 -8.37 21.62 -10.59
N TYR A 307 -7.17 21.39 -11.13
CA TYR A 307 -6.56 20.06 -11.18
C TYR A 307 -6.32 19.50 -9.78
N ALA A 308 -5.88 20.31 -8.82
CA ALA A 308 -5.69 19.88 -7.43
C ALA A 308 -7.02 19.45 -6.78
N VAL A 309 -8.16 20.12 -7.10
CA VAL A 309 -9.50 19.68 -6.66
C VAL A 309 -9.81 18.28 -7.21
N VAL A 310 -9.66 18.10 -8.52
CA VAL A 310 -9.96 16.80 -9.18
C VAL A 310 -9.06 15.68 -8.65
N MET A 311 -7.78 15.96 -8.42
CA MET A 311 -6.83 14.98 -7.89
C MET A 311 -7.18 14.56 -6.45
N SER A 312 -7.83 15.42 -5.66
CA SER A 312 -8.15 15.20 -4.24
C SER A 312 -9.54 14.61 -4.00
N ALA A 313 -10.37 14.53 -5.04
CA ALA A 313 -11.68 13.88 -5.02
C ALA A 313 -11.58 12.38 -5.32
#